data_a79126d19ca909fd5a6a7f8e439b7b80
#
_entry.id   a79126d19ca909fd5a6a7f8e439b7b80
#
_cell.length_a   1.000
_cell.length_b   1.000
_cell.length_c   1.000
_cell.angle_alpha   90.00
_cell.angle_beta   90.00
_cell.angle_gamma   90.00
#
_symmetry.space_group_name_H-M   'P 1'
#
loop_
_entity.id
_entity.type
_entity.pdbx_description
1 polymer ?
#
loop_
_entity_poly.entity_id
_entity_poly.type
_entity_poly.pdbx_seq_one_letter_code
_entity_poly.pdbx_strand_id
1 'polypeptide(L)'
;MKQLTKILFGILFVFGLVGCSKNVDKPNDENEHESINKIELVFSESGGSSKTFMLEDPDGDGGNPPSRIDTITAQANKQYMVAVKLYNITNGVAKDVSSTIQAQGASHEFYFIPTGITVVIQKTDKDKNGYPIGFQSNWQFSTPGTGSILLKLMHKTALKGPNDGPNVGHSDIQISLPTIIK
;
A
#
# COMPACT_ATOMS: atom_id res chain seq x y z
N MET A 1 68.52 50.80 44.32
CA MET A 1 67.19 51.05 43.79
C MET A 1 66.82 49.85 42.91
N LYS A 2 66.05 48.93 43.46
CA LYS A 2 65.80 47.59 42.83
C LYS A 2 64.38 47.63 42.27
N GLN A 3 64.32 47.42 40.96
CA GLN A 3 63.06 47.24 40.24
C GLN A 3 62.59 45.80 40.44
N LEU A 4 61.38 45.59 40.91
CA LEU A 4 60.75 44.29 41.12
C LEU A 4 59.85 43.98 39.92
N THR A 5 60.27 43.09 39.06
CA THR A 5 59.51 42.69 37.88
C THR A 5 58.49 41.63 38.32
N LYS A 6 57.19 41.91 38.23
CA LYS A 6 56.11 40.98 38.48
C LYS A 6 55.81 40.19 37.19
N ILE A 7 56.08 38.91 37.20
CA ILE A 7 55.72 37.97 36.16
C ILE A 7 54.26 37.58 36.40
N LEU A 8 53.40 37.94 35.45
CA LEU A 8 51.96 37.56 35.44
C LEU A 8 51.81 36.23 34.71
N PHE A 9 51.53 35.19 35.44
CA PHE A 9 51.28 33.85 34.86
C PHE A 9 49.84 33.78 34.38
N GLY A 10 49.61 33.91 33.07
CA GLY A 10 48.29 33.77 32.45
C GLY A 10 47.92 32.30 32.33
N ILE A 11 46.95 31.86 33.11
CA ILE A 11 46.35 30.50 32.95
C ILE A 11 45.37 30.59 31.79
N LEU A 12 45.76 29.95 30.67
CA LEU A 12 44.88 29.75 29.49
C LEU A 12 43.91 28.60 29.79
N PHE A 13 42.67 28.92 30.10
CA PHE A 13 41.61 27.95 30.33
C PHE A 13 41.04 27.52 28.97
N VAL A 14 41.47 26.36 28.45
CA VAL A 14 40.94 25.79 27.24
C VAL A 14 39.58 25.16 27.57
N PHE A 15 38.51 25.83 27.20
CA PHE A 15 37.14 25.27 27.21
C PHE A 15 37.03 24.26 26.08
N GLY A 16 37.12 22.97 26.40
CA GLY A 16 36.80 21.88 25.49
C GLY A 16 35.29 21.87 25.24
N LEU A 17 34.87 22.28 24.07
CA LEU A 17 33.49 22.06 23.57
C LEU A 17 33.33 20.59 23.29
N VAL A 18 32.80 19.82 24.26
CA VAL A 18 32.25 18.49 24.01
C VAL A 18 30.96 18.68 23.23
N GLY A 19 31.08 18.65 21.92
CA GLY A 19 29.93 18.56 21.03
C GLY A 19 29.28 17.19 21.19
N CYS A 20 28.21 17.08 22.00
CA CYS A 20 27.27 15.99 21.91
C CYS A 20 26.63 16.05 20.53
N SER A 21 27.12 15.25 19.59
CA SER A 21 26.40 14.88 18.40
C SER A 21 25.15 14.09 18.87
N LYS A 22 24.04 14.76 19.07
CA LYS A 22 22.74 14.10 19.09
C LYS A 22 22.56 13.54 17.68
N ASN A 23 22.69 12.21 17.53
CA ASN A 23 22.05 11.54 16.44
C ASN A 23 20.56 11.90 16.57
N VAL A 24 20.12 12.88 15.81
CA VAL A 24 18.72 13.08 15.52
C VAL A 24 18.37 11.87 14.68
N ASP A 25 17.78 10.84 15.30
CA ASP A 25 17.07 9.81 14.58
C ASP A 25 16.16 10.58 13.63
N LYS A 26 16.44 10.47 12.32
CA LYS A 26 15.51 10.98 11.32
C LYS A 26 14.17 10.35 11.67
N PRO A 27 13.07 11.12 11.72
CA PRO A 27 11.75 10.52 11.78
C PRO A 27 11.74 9.47 10.67
N ASN A 28 11.41 8.23 11.01
CA ASN A 28 11.12 7.19 10.03
C ASN A 28 10.13 7.84 9.07
N ASP A 29 10.53 8.05 7.82
CA ASP A 29 9.62 8.58 6.80
C ASP A 29 8.52 7.52 6.67
N GLU A 30 7.36 7.77 7.29
CA GLU A 30 6.17 6.91 7.19
C GLU A 30 5.60 6.88 5.75
N ASN A 31 6.36 7.38 4.79
CA ASN A 31 6.11 7.38 3.35
C ASN A 31 6.91 6.28 2.61
N GLU A 32 7.36 5.22 3.30
CA GLU A 32 7.90 4.06 2.59
C GLU A 32 6.76 3.43 1.79
N HIS A 33 6.82 3.58 0.46
CA HIS A 33 5.98 2.82 -0.46
C HIS A 33 6.23 1.33 -0.21
N GLU A 34 5.16 0.59 0.04
CA GLU A 34 5.25 -0.86 0.18
C GLU A 34 5.74 -1.48 -1.14
N SER A 35 6.83 -2.24 -1.08
CA SER A 35 7.34 -2.95 -2.26
C SER A 35 6.43 -4.10 -2.64
N ILE A 36 5.34 -3.78 -3.35
CA ILE A 36 4.37 -4.76 -3.85
C ILE A 36 4.51 -4.79 -5.37
N ASN A 37 4.90 -5.96 -5.89
CA ASN A 37 5.12 -6.14 -7.33
C ASN A 37 4.37 -7.34 -7.92
N LYS A 38 3.53 -8.03 -7.10
CA LYS A 38 2.58 -9.02 -7.56
C LYS A 38 1.30 -8.98 -6.72
N ILE A 39 0.16 -9.08 -7.40
CA ILE A 39 -1.17 -9.10 -6.81
C ILE A 39 -1.92 -10.31 -7.33
N GLU A 40 -2.65 -10.99 -6.45
CA GLU A 40 -3.61 -12.02 -6.82
C GLU A 40 -5.00 -11.63 -6.31
N LEU A 41 -5.98 -11.64 -7.22
CA LEU A 41 -7.39 -11.54 -6.89
C LEU A 41 -7.99 -12.95 -6.97
N VAL A 42 -8.34 -13.51 -5.83
CA VAL A 42 -8.94 -14.83 -5.72
C VAL A 42 -10.45 -14.69 -5.67
N PHE A 43 -11.13 -15.04 -6.77
CA PHE A 43 -12.58 -15.05 -6.91
C PHE A 43 -13.12 -16.40 -6.52
N SER A 44 -14.03 -16.47 -5.57
CA SER A 44 -14.68 -17.69 -5.11
C SER A 44 -16.20 -17.56 -5.21
N GLU A 45 -16.86 -18.55 -5.84
CA GLU A 45 -18.31 -18.69 -5.84
C GLU A 45 -18.76 -19.46 -4.58
N SER A 46 -19.94 -19.17 -4.06
CA SER A 46 -20.52 -19.93 -2.94
C SER A 46 -20.70 -21.42 -3.34
N GLY A 47 -19.99 -22.34 -2.65
CA GLY A 47 -20.02 -23.77 -2.93
C GLY A 47 -19.32 -24.19 -4.25
N GLY A 48 -18.59 -23.29 -4.89
CA GLY A 48 -17.96 -23.47 -6.19
C GLY A 48 -16.43 -23.48 -6.19
N SER A 49 -15.86 -23.48 -7.39
CA SER A 49 -14.43 -23.38 -7.63
C SER A 49 -13.95 -21.93 -7.43
N SER A 50 -12.67 -21.79 -7.10
CA SER A 50 -12.00 -20.49 -7.08
C SER A 50 -11.24 -20.25 -8.38
N LYS A 51 -11.17 -19.02 -8.82
CA LYS A 51 -10.34 -18.55 -9.93
C LYS A 51 -9.45 -17.41 -9.49
N THR A 52 -8.17 -17.48 -9.81
CA THR A 52 -7.20 -16.44 -9.49
C THR A 52 -6.85 -15.64 -10.74
N PHE A 53 -6.88 -14.32 -10.62
CA PHE A 53 -6.39 -13.37 -11.61
C PHE A 53 -5.13 -12.72 -11.06
N MET A 54 -4.07 -12.73 -11.84
CA MET A 54 -2.75 -12.25 -11.43
C MET A 54 -2.38 -10.96 -12.14
N LEU A 55 -1.60 -10.18 -11.43
CA LEU A 55 -0.93 -9.00 -11.92
C LEU A 55 0.49 -9.04 -11.40
N GLU A 56 1.46 -8.79 -12.28
CA GLU A 56 2.87 -8.72 -11.94
C GLU A 56 3.48 -7.47 -12.57
N ASP A 57 4.08 -6.65 -11.72
CA ASP A 57 4.77 -5.42 -12.09
C ASP A 57 6.12 -5.39 -11.36
N PRO A 58 7.19 -5.93 -11.98
CA PRO A 58 8.47 -6.13 -11.31
C PRO A 58 9.16 -4.88 -10.80
N ASP A 59 8.93 -3.72 -11.42
CA ASP A 59 9.52 -2.42 -11.04
C ASP A 59 8.53 -1.52 -10.26
N GLY A 60 7.29 -2.00 -10.03
CA GLY A 60 6.28 -1.31 -9.22
C GLY A 60 5.59 -0.15 -9.94
N ASP A 61 4.94 0.72 -9.16
CA ASP A 61 4.17 1.85 -9.70
C ASP A 61 5.09 2.85 -10.43
N GLY A 62 4.92 2.99 -11.73
CA GLY A 62 5.79 3.77 -12.63
C GLY A 62 6.79 2.88 -13.38
N GLY A 63 7.66 3.45 -14.18
CA GLY A 63 8.66 2.69 -14.92
C GLY A 63 8.13 1.97 -16.17
N ASN A 64 8.42 0.66 -16.31
CA ASN A 64 7.93 -0.12 -17.44
C ASN A 64 6.49 -0.58 -17.23
N PRO A 65 5.75 -0.91 -18.30
CA PRO A 65 4.44 -1.54 -18.16
C PRO A 65 4.52 -2.86 -17.38
N PRO A 66 3.47 -3.22 -16.60
CA PRO A 66 3.39 -4.50 -15.93
C PRO A 66 3.70 -5.68 -16.86
N SER A 67 4.47 -6.65 -16.38
CA SER A 67 4.85 -7.85 -17.14
C SER A 67 3.67 -8.80 -17.36
N ARG A 68 2.64 -8.71 -16.48
CA ARG A 68 1.42 -9.51 -16.54
C ARG A 68 0.23 -8.76 -16.00
N ILE A 69 -0.87 -8.76 -16.76
CA ILE A 69 -2.20 -8.34 -16.31
C ILE A 69 -3.21 -9.37 -16.84
N ASP A 70 -3.80 -10.16 -15.95
CA ASP A 70 -4.88 -11.08 -16.34
C ASP A 70 -6.19 -10.30 -16.55
N THR A 71 -6.99 -10.73 -17.54
CA THR A 71 -8.35 -10.21 -17.72
C THR A 71 -9.30 -10.88 -16.74
N ILE A 72 -9.96 -10.12 -15.89
CA ILE A 72 -11.03 -10.61 -15.02
C ILE A 72 -12.18 -11.11 -15.89
N THR A 73 -12.59 -12.36 -15.71
CA THR A 73 -13.77 -12.92 -16.38
C THR A 73 -14.77 -13.38 -15.34
N ALA A 74 -15.98 -12.83 -15.38
CA ALA A 74 -17.07 -13.12 -14.46
C ALA A 74 -18.37 -13.45 -15.22
N GLN A 75 -19.33 -14.08 -14.55
CA GLN A 75 -20.66 -14.33 -15.09
C GLN A 75 -21.62 -13.21 -14.65
N ALA A 76 -22.49 -12.79 -15.55
CA ALA A 76 -23.57 -11.85 -15.21
C ALA A 76 -24.52 -12.45 -14.17
N ASN A 77 -25.12 -11.60 -13.35
CA ASN A 77 -26.02 -11.97 -12.27
C ASN A 77 -25.42 -12.92 -11.22
N LYS A 78 -24.08 -12.97 -11.13
CA LYS A 78 -23.38 -13.75 -10.11
C LYS A 78 -22.65 -12.88 -9.10
N GLN A 79 -22.54 -13.45 -7.89
CA GLN A 79 -21.77 -12.89 -6.79
C GLN A 79 -20.52 -13.73 -6.54
N TYR A 80 -19.42 -13.05 -6.28
CA TYR A 80 -18.14 -13.62 -5.93
C TYR A 80 -17.65 -13.06 -4.60
N MET A 81 -17.11 -13.91 -3.75
CA MET A 81 -16.23 -13.48 -2.68
C MET A 81 -14.84 -13.27 -3.29
N VAL A 82 -14.26 -12.10 -3.09
CA VAL A 82 -12.95 -11.73 -3.65
C VAL A 82 -11.99 -11.46 -2.52
N ALA A 83 -10.88 -12.20 -2.53
CA ALA A 83 -9.74 -12.01 -1.63
C ALA A 83 -8.55 -11.43 -2.39
N VAL A 84 -7.88 -10.44 -1.82
CA VAL A 84 -6.64 -9.87 -2.35
C VAL A 84 -5.45 -10.50 -1.64
N LYS A 85 -4.44 -10.92 -2.41
CA LYS A 85 -3.12 -11.32 -1.90
C LYS A 85 -2.05 -10.45 -2.54
N LEU A 86 -1.10 -10.05 -1.72
CA LEU A 86 -0.01 -9.15 -2.10
C LEU A 86 1.34 -9.84 -1.90
N TYR A 87 2.23 -9.68 -2.88
CA TYR A 87 3.56 -10.26 -2.81
C TYR A 87 4.62 -9.25 -3.17
N ASN A 88 5.76 -9.37 -2.49
CA ASN A 88 7.03 -8.78 -2.89
C ASN A 88 7.89 -9.89 -3.50
N ILE A 89 8.23 -9.75 -4.78
CA ILE A 89 9.15 -10.66 -5.48
C ILE A 89 10.51 -9.99 -5.51
N THR A 90 11.49 -10.58 -4.82
CA THR A 90 12.89 -10.12 -4.83
C THR A 90 13.78 -11.27 -5.26
N ASN A 91 14.63 -11.07 -6.27
CA ASN A 91 15.51 -12.10 -6.83
C ASN A 91 14.77 -13.39 -7.22
N GLY A 92 13.54 -13.27 -7.75
CA GLY A 92 12.72 -14.41 -8.16
C GLY A 92 12.02 -15.16 -7.01
N VAL A 93 12.17 -14.70 -5.77
CA VAL A 93 11.50 -15.29 -4.59
C VAL A 93 10.31 -14.43 -4.21
N ALA A 94 9.11 -15.00 -4.26
CA ALA A 94 7.87 -14.34 -3.84
C ALA A 94 7.68 -14.46 -2.32
N LYS A 95 7.56 -13.33 -1.64
CA LYS A 95 7.19 -13.23 -0.22
C LYS A 95 5.77 -12.68 -0.11
N ASP A 96 4.86 -13.42 0.53
CA ASP A 96 3.52 -12.92 0.85
C ASP A 96 3.62 -11.81 1.92
N VAL A 97 3.16 -10.62 1.57
CA VAL A 97 3.15 -9.42 2.45
C VAL A 97 1.72 -9.03 2.84
N SER A 98 0.71 -9.80 2.44
CA SER A 98 -0.70 -9.52 2.69
C SER A 98 -1.00 -9.30 4.17
N SER A 99 -0.52 -10.19 5.04
CA SER A 99 -0.77 -10.11 6.48
C SER A 99 -0.11 -8.89 7.13
N THR A 100 1.06 -8.47 6.64
CA THR A 100 1.76 -7.27 7.12
C THR A 100 0.94 -6.02 6.83
N ILE A 101 0.50 -5.86 5.57
CA ILE A 101 -0.29 -4.68 5.15
C ILE A 101 -1.68 -4.71 5.79
N GLN A 102 -2.29 -5.90 5.94
CA GLN A 102 -3.57 -6.04 6.63
C GLN A 102 -3.47 -5.65 8.12
N ALA A 103 -2.37 -5.97 8.80
CA ALA A 103 -2.13 -5.52 10.18
C ALA A 103 -2.00 -3.99 10.29
N GLN A 104 -1.52 -3.34 9.23
CA GLN A 104 -1.45 -1.89 9.07
C GLN A 104 -2.76 -1.28 8.49
N GLY A 105 -3.86 -2.02 8.53
CA GLY A 105 -5.14 -1.63 7.94
C GLY A 105 -5.67 -0.28 8.39
N ALA A 106 -5.26 0.23 9.56
CA ALA A 106 -5.60 1.59 10.00
C ALA A 106 -4.99 2.70 9.11
N SER A 107 -3.98 2.35 8.31
CA SER A 107 -3.31 3.24 7.35
C SER A 107 -3.51 2.83 5.90
N HIS A 108 -4.13 1.68 5.61
CA HIS A 108 -4.29 1.18 4.25
C HIS A 108 -5.75 0.93 3.89
N GLU A 109 -6.09 1.19 2.61
CA GLU A 109 -7.41 0.88 2.08
C GLU A 109 -7.36 0.61 0.59
N PHE A 110 -8.01 -0.50 0.16
CA PHE A 110 -8.23 -0.81 -1.24
C PHE A 110 -9.45 -0.06 -1.79
N TYR A 111 -9.33 0.40 -3.03
CA TYR A 111 -10.42 0.90 -3.85
C TYR A 111 -10.48 0.12 -5.14
N PHE A 112 -11.72 -0.22 -5.55
CA PHE A 112 -12.03 -0.91 -6.79
C PHE A 112 -13.03 -0.05 -7.55
N ILE A 113 -12.59 0.59 -8.63
CA ILE A 113 -13.36 1.58 -9.35
C ILE A 113 -13.70 1.03 -10.75
N PRO A 114 -14.96 0.58 -10.99
CA PRO A 114 -15.37 0.03 -12.27
C PRO A 114 -15.57 1.14 -13.31
N THR A 115 -15.23 0.83 -14.57
CA THR A 115 -15.46 1.67 -15.75
C THR A 115 -15.97 0.81 -16.89
N GLY A 116 -17.06 1.22 -17.53
CA GLY A 116 -17.66 0.52 -18.68
C GLY A 116 -18.42 -0.76 -18.34
N ILE A 117 -18.51 -1.14 -17.08
CA ILE A 117 -19.22 -2.32 -16.57
C ILE A 117 -20.05 -1.98 -15.34
N THR A 118 -21.07 -2.82 -15.06
CA THR A 118 -21.90 -2.67 -13.87
C THR A 118 -21.58 -3.76 -12.86
N VAL A 119 -20.97 -3.38 -11.74
CA VAL A 119 -20.62 -4.26 -10.61
C VAL A 119 -20.81 -3.48 -9.30
N VAL A 120 -21.43 -4.13 -8.33
CA VAL A 120 -21.50 -3.63 -6.95
C VAL A 120 -20.40 -4.32 -6.14
N ILE A 121 -19.53 -3.53 -5.50
CA ILE A 121 -18.40 -4.03 -4.72
C ILE A 121 -18.57 -3.58 -3.28
N GLN A 122 -18.65 -4.54 -2.37
CA GLN A 122 -18.79 -4.31 -0.94
C GLN A 122 -17.59 -4.91 -0.20
N LYS A 123 -16.76 -4.08 0.42
CA LYS A 123 -15.69 -4.51 1.32
C LYS A 123 -16.28 -5.14 2.57
N THR A 124 -15.75 -6.28 3.01
CA THR A 124 -16.29 -7.05 4.15
C THR A 124 -15.38 -7.06 5.37
N ASP A 125 -14.11 -6.71 5.19
CA ASP A 125 -13.12 -6.58 6.26
C ASP A 125 -12.96 -5.14 6.73
N LYS A 126 -12.55 -5.00 8.00
CA LYS A 126 -12.39 -3.70 8.67
C LYS A 126 -11.13 -3.67 9.51
N ASP A 127 -10.58 -2.48 9.67
CA ASP A 127 -9.49 -2.21 10.60
C ASP A 127 -9.96 -2.12 12.06
N LYS A 128 -9.00 -1.90 12.97
CA LYS A 128 -9.26 -1.75 14.41
C LYS A 128 -10.17 -0.57 14.77
N ASN A 129 -10.33 0.41 13.88
CA ASN A 129 -11.17 1.60 14.06
C ASN A 129 -12.57 1.39 13.44
N GLY A 130 -12.83 0.25 12.79
CA GLY A 130 -14.09 -0.09 12.14
C GLY A 130 -14.21 0.41 10.70
N TYR A 131 -13.14 0.99 10.10
CA TYR A 131 -13.13 1.44 8.72
C TYR A 131 -12.77 0.30 7.76
N PRO A 132 -13.32 0.28 6.52
CA PRO A 132 -13.03 -0.76 5.54
C PRO A 132 -11.55 -0.82 5.17
N ILE A 133 -11.02 -2.04 4.92
CA ILE A 133 -9.68 -2.23 4.37
C ILE A 133 -9.79 -2.66 2.89
N GLY A 134 -10.52 -3.75 2.59
CA GLY A 134 -10.77 -4.27 1.25
C GLY A 134 -9.90 -5.44 0.82
N PHE A 135 -9.21 -6.14 1.74
CA PHE A 135 -8.61 -7.44 1.43
C PHE A 135 -9.66 -8.51 1.15
N GLN A 136 -10.87 -8.31 1.73
CA GLN A 136 -12.03 -9.16 1.51
C GLN A 136 -13.20 -8.29 1.01
N SER A 137 -13.86 -8.74 -0.04
CA SER A 137 -15.01 -8.04 -0.60
C SER A 137 -15.98 -8.98 -1.33
N ASN A 138 -17.24 -8.57 -1.43
CA ASN A 138 -18.25 -9.22 -2.26
C ASN A 138 -18.46 -8.40 -3.52
N TRP A 139 -18.40 -9.06 -4.68
CA TRP A 139 -18.58 -8.45 -6.00
C TRP A 139 -19.80 -9.04 -6.68
N GLN A 140 -20.82 -8.23 -6.93
CA GLN A 140 -22.04 -8.60 -7.65
C GLN A 140 -22.00 -8.02 -9.05
N PHE A 141 -21.76 -8.85 -10.05
CA PHE A 141 -21.81 -8.45 -11.46
C PHE A 141 -23.26 -8.50 -11.96
N SER A 142 -23.68 -7.48 -12.72
CA SER A 142 -25.10 -7.37 -13.14
C SER A 142 -25.31 -7.84 -14.57
N THR A 143 -24.82 -7.09 -15.55
CA THR A 143 -25.10 -7.32 -16.98
C THR A 143 -23.83 -7.72 -17.73
N PRO A 144 -23.94 -8.52 -18.81
CA PRO A 144 -22.81 -8.76 -19.70
C PRO A 144 -22.21 -7.47 -20.24
N GLY A 145 -20.90 -7.44 -20.41
CA GLY A 145 -20.20 -6.25 -20.89
C GLY A 145 -18.69 -6.36 -20.78
N THR A 146 -18.02 -5.39 -21.33
CA THR A 146 -16.55 -5.26 -21.30
C THR A 146 -16.17 -3.89 -20.77
N GLY A 147 -15.18 -3.87 -19.89
CA GLY A 147 -14.66 -2.64 -19.29
C GLY A 147 -13.42 -2.91 -18.46
N SER A 148 -13.24 -2.17 -17.40
CA SER A 148 -12.10 -2.34 -16.49
C SER A 148 -12.47 -2.03 -15.05
N ILE A 149 -11.65 -2.51 -14.13
CA ILE A 149 -11.69 -2.15 -12.71
C ILE A 149 -10.33 -1.57 -12.35
N LEU A 150 -10.29 -0.28 -11.98
CA LEU A 150 -9.10 0.32 -11.42
C LEU A 150 -8.97 -0.14 -9.97
N LEU A 151 -7.90 -0.90 -9.69
CA LEU A 151 -7.49 -1.29 -8.35
C LEU A 151 -6.50 -0.26 -7.83
N LYS A 152 -6.77 0.28 -6.64
CA LYS A 152 -5.84 1.16 -5.90
C LYS A 152 -5.65 0.62 -4.50
N LEU A 153 -4.41 0.59 -4.02
CA LEU A 153 -4.09 0.51 -2.59
C LEU A 153 -3.61 1.89 -2.16
N MET A 154 -4.30 2.50 -1.23
CA MET A 154 -3.96 3.82 -0.71
C MET A 154 -3.33 3.69 0.67
N HIS A 155 -2.19 4.34 0.88
CA HIS A 155 -1.57 4.56 2.18
C HIS A 155 -2.08 5.89 2.74
N LYS A 156 -2.74 5.85 3.90
CA LYS A 156 -3.50 6.95 4.48
C LYS A 156 -3.10 7.21 5.94
N THR A 157 -1.83 7.27 6.24
CA THR A 157 -1.36 7.51 7.62
C THR A 157 -2.03 8.72 8.23
N ALA A 158 -2.73 8.53 9.35
CA ALA A 158 -3.52 9.55 10.06
C ALA A 158 -4.62 10.25 9.23
N LEU A 159 -4.88 9.81 7.99
CA LEU A 159 -5.86 10.41 7.08
C LEU A 159 -7.09 9.53 6.87
N LYS A 160 -7.06 8.25 7.31
CA LYS A 160 -8.16 7.32 7.15
C LYS A 160 -9.32 7.68 8.08
N GLY A 161 -10.52 7.79 7.53
CA GLY A 161 -11.70 8.23 8.26
C GLY A 161 -13.01 8.02 7.48
N PRO A 162 -14.16 8.47 8.04
CA PRO A 162 -15.48 8.18 7.49
C PRO A 162 -15.77 8.88 6.15
N ASN A 163 -15.05 9.97 5.85
CA ASN A 163 -15.28 10.80 4.66
C ASN A 163 -14.06 10.85 3.73
N ASP A 164 -13.14 9.92 3.90
CA ASP A 164 -12.00 9.81 3.01
C ASP A 164 -12.39 9.07 1.71
N GLY A 165 -11.51 9.12 0.71
CA GLY A 165 -11.80 8.55 -0.60
C GLY A 165 -10.54 8.03 -1.30
N PRO A 166 -10.69 7.55 -2.56
CA PRO A 166 -9.60 6.93 -3.32
C PRO A 166 -8.48 7.90 -3.73
N ASN A 167 -8.57 9.17 -3.36
CA ASN A 167 -7.57 10.20 -3.67
C ASN A 167 -6.98 10.84 -2.40
N VAL A 168 -7.24 10.26 -1.23
CA VAL A 168 -6.67 10.71 0.05
C VAL A 168 -5.49 9.82 0.40
N GLY A 169 -4.34 10.42 0.70
CA GLY A 169 -3.08 9.71 0.98
C GLY A 169 -2.22 9.49 -0.27
N HIS A 170 -1.30 8.54 -0.18
CA HIS A 170 -0.41 8.13 -1.27
C HIS A 170 -0.87 6.80 -1.88
N SER A 171 -0.61 6.57 -3.17
CA SER A 171 -0.92 5.31 -3.84
C SER A 171 0.28 4.38 -3.74
N ASP A 172 0.12 3.20 -3.12
CA ASP A 172 1.12 2.13 -3.17
C ASP A 172 0.93 1.26 -4.42
N ILE A 173 -0.31 1.19 -4.92
CA ILE A 173 -0.69 0.43 -6.12
C ILE A 173 -1.78 1.21 -6.85
N GLN A 174 -1.62 1.37 -8.16
CA GLN A 174 -2.68 1.89 -9.01
C GLN A 174 -2.63 1.20 -10.38
N ILE A 175 -3.57 0.29 -10.64
CA ILE A 175 -3.56 -0.50 -11.86
C ILE A 175 -4.96 -0.80 -12.38
N SER A 176 -5.13 -0.74 -13.70
CA SER A 176 -6.39 -1.03 -14.38
C SER A 176 -6.45 -2.49 -14.85
N LEU A 177 -7.42 -3.24 -14.38
CA LEU A 177 -7.65 -4.64 -14.68
C LEU A 177 -8.73 -4.76 -15.77
N PRO A 178 -8.41 -5.23 -16.99
CA PRO A 178 -9.41 -5.52 -18.00
C PRO A 178 -10.46 -6.50 -17.46
N THR A 179 -11.73 -6.27 -17.75
CA THR A 179 -12.82 -7.08 -17.19
C THR A 179 -13.85 -7.40 -18.27
N ILE A 180 -14.24 -8.67 -18.35
CA ILE A 180 -15.29 -9.18 -19.25
C ILE A 180 -16.36 -9.89 -18.41
N ILE A 181 -17.59 -9.46 -18.53
CA ILE A 181 -18.76 -10.08 -17.91
C ILE A 181 -19.51 -10.84 -19.03
N LYS A 182 -19.73 -12.15 -18.84
CA LYS A 182 -20.39 -13.05 -19.79
C LYS A 182 -21.80 -13.38 -19.36
#